data_18054a98b2f0e5f20dfe9e9400336c9e
#
_entry.id   18054a98b2f0e5f20dfe9e9400336c9e
#
_cell.length_a   1.000
_cell.length_b   1.000
_cell.length_c   1.000
_cell.angle_alpha   90.00
_cell.angle_beta   90.00
_cell.angle_gamma   90.00
#
_symmetry.space_group_name_H-M   'P 1'
#
loop_
_entity.id
_entity.type
_entity.pdbx_description
1 polymer ?
#
loop_
_entity_poly.entity_id
_entity_poly.type
_entity_poly.pdbx_seq_one_letter_code
_entity_poly.pdbx_strand_id
1 'polypeptide(L)'
;MRKVICFMLLMPVVSPIARGSCSFYTGVSAEVPGYLNFGNVVVQRDAPIGSVLATAVTGAYNSGNPIAGCTREAWTARWELTQWGTLSGYGDGVYNTNLVGVGLRLTTAQSGKVLPYEASYPYNAGGSWASISGDGIKGELIKTGDITSGTLTDGTLARASVVNQFYFANVTLNGTNTVTAAACSVTSVDEPVQLGDHNKQEFSGVGYTTEWKAFNIVLDCNKSAHIYVQIDATRDASNAPGVMAIDSESGSTAATGVGVQLYFVPDNSAAQFGQVKDYYTSPNGGMETVQLKARYYQTASA
;
A
#
# COMPACT_ATOMS: atom_id res chain seq x y z
N MET A 1 -53.93 15.52 -82.11
CA MET A 1 -52.62 15.82 -81.46
C MET A 1 -52.76 15.48 -79.95
N ARG A 2 -52.18 14.32 -79.49
CA ARG A 2 -52.25 13.85 -78.14
C ARG A 2 -50.95 14.32 -77.41
N LYS A 3 -51.04 15.23 -76.46
CA LYS A 3 -49.90 15.66 -75.64
C LYS A 3 -49.66 14.60 -74.59
N VAL A 4 -48.47 13.95 -74.61
CA VAL A 4 -47.97 13.09 -73.51
C VAL A 4 -47.25 14.00 -72.49
N ILE A 5 -47.79 14.09 -71.28
CA ILE A 5 -47.16 14.75 -70.16
C ILE A 5 -46.33 13.70 -69.44
N CYS A 6 -45.00 13.83 -69.52
CA CYS A 6 -44.06 12.99 -68.80
C CYS A 6 -43.91 13.50 -67.40
N PHE A 7 -44.46 12.78 -66.39
CA PHE A 7 -44.32 13.09 -64.99
C PHE A 7 -42.99 12.52 -64.48
N MET A 8 -42.04 13.41 -64.30
CA MET A 8 -40.73 13.05 -63.73
C MET A 8 -40.85 12.93 -62.19
N LEU A 9 -40.92 11.70 -61.66
CA LEU A 9 -40.89 11.45 -60.23
C LEU A 9 -39.48 11.77 -59.69
N LEU A 10 -39.35 12.88 -58.98
CA LEU A 10 -38.15 13.10 -58.13
C LEU A 10 -38.25 12.19 -56.93
N MET A 11 -37.46 11.08 -56.90
CA MET A 11 -37.25 10.33 -55.69
C MET A 11 -36.29 11.12 -54.77
N PRO A 12 -36.64 11.39 -53.54
CA PRO A 12 -35.70 12.00 -52.57
C PRO A 12 -34.62 10.95 -52.29
N VAL A 13 -33.37 11.25 -52.63
CA VAL A 13 -32.20 10.49 -52.18
C VAL A 13 -32.05 10.77 -50.70
N VAL A 14 -32.59 9.87 -49.87
CA VAL A 14 -32.29 9.86 -48.43
C VAL A 14 -30.87 9.36 -48.30
N SER A 15 -29.92 10.28 -48.21
CA SER A 15 -28.53 9.94 -47.82
C SER A 15 -28.57 9.35 -46.41
N PRO A 16 -28.04 8.13 -46.18
CA PRO A 16 -27.90 7.62 -44.85
C PRO A 16 -26.97 8.57 -44.09
N ILE A 17 -27.50 9.30 -43.12
CA ILE A 17 -26.70 10.06 -42.18
C ILE A 17 -25.85 9.02 -41.46
N ALA A 18 -24.56 8.97 -41.74
CA ALA A 18 -23.63 8.11 -41.06
C ALA A 18 -23.61 8.57 -39.58
N ARG A 19 -24.37 7.88 -38.73
CA ARG A 19 -24.38 8.13 -37.31
C ARG A 19 -23.04 7.70 -36.75
N GLY A 20 -22.49 8.50 -35.87
CA GLY A 20 -21.38 8.14 -35.02
C GLY A 20 -21.72 6.89 -34.21
N SER A 21 -20.76 6.05 -33.93
CA SER A 21 -20.95 4.84 -33.13
C SER A 21 -19.86 4.71 -32.08
N CYS A 22 -20.28 4.47 -30.84
CA CYS A 22 -19.38 4.13 -29.75
C CYS A 22 -19.50 2.63 -29.45
N SER A 23 -18.37 2.01 -29.18
CA SER A 23 -18.31 0.56 -28.93
C SER A 23 -17.05 0.20 -28.16
N PHE A 24 -17.02 -1.04 -27.70
CA PHE A 24 -15.74 -1.64 -27.29
C PHE A 24 -14.81 -1.75 -28.49
N TYR A 25 -13.51 -1.65 -28.21
CA TYR A 25 -12.49 -1.87 -29.23
C TYR A 25 -12.42 -3.35 -29.63
N THR A 26 -11.89 -3.62 -30.80
CA THR A 26 -11.75 -4.99 -31.32
C THR A 26 -11.07 -5.92 -30.32
N GLY A 27 -11.72 -7.01 -29.97
CA GLY A 27 -11.23 -8.00 -29.01
C GLY A 27 -11.66 -7.73 -27.56
N VAL A 28 -12.31 -6.60 -27.29
CA VAL A 28 -12.94 -6.31 -25.98
C VAL A 28 -14.45 -6.45 -26.13
N SER A 29 -15.10 -7.22 -25.26
CA SER A 29 -16.55 -7.49 -25.35
C SER A 29 -17.33 -7.05 -24.10
N ALA A 30 -16.65 -6.63 -23.04
CA ALA A 30 -17.25 -6.23 -21.79
C ALA A 30 -16.34 -5.24 -21.05
N GLU A 31 -16.87 -4.66 -19.97
CA GLU A 31 -16.12 -3.82 -19.02
C GLU A 31 -14.88 -4.55 -18.50
N VAL A 32 -13.73 -3.92 -18.59
CA VAL A 32 -12.44 -4.49 -18.18
C VAL A 32 -12.18 -4.17 -16.71
N PRO A 33 -12.05 -5.16 -15.82
CA PRO A 33 -11.76 -4.90 -14.41
C PRO A 33 -10.29 -4.62 -14.17
N GLY A 34 -10.00 -3.72 -13.24
CA GLY A 34 -8.70 -3.56 -12.60
C GLY A 34 -8.83 -3.78 -11.10
N TYR A 35 -7.86 -4.48 -10.50
CA TYR A 35 -7.95 -4.87 -9.09
C TYR A 35 -6.89 -4.16 -8.25
N LEU A 36 -7.32 -3.64 -7.10
CA LEU A 36 -6.44 -3.14 -6.05
C LEU A 36 -6.48 -4.08 -4.85
N ASN A 37 -5.35 -4.27 -4.20
CA ASN A 37 -5.22 -4.96 -2.93
C ASN A 37 -4.14 -4.28 -2.10
N PHE A 38 -4.49 -3.77 -0.93
CA PHE A 38 -3.55 -3.12 0.00
C PHE A 38 -3.01 -4.10 1.05
N GLY A 39 -3.63 -5.29 1.19
CA GLY A 39 -3.25 -6.27 2.20
C GLY A 39 -3.49 -5.79 3.64
N ASN A 40 -2.60 -6.21 4.53
CA ASN A 40 -2.65 -5.82 5.94
C ASN A 40 -1.75 -4.61 6.16
N VAL A 41 -2.35 -3.47 6.51
CA VAL A 41 -1.68 -2.19 6.73
C VAL A 41 -1.64 -1.91 8.22
N VAL A 42 -0.44 -1.80 8.79
CA VAL A 42 -0.24 -1.37 10.18
C VAL A 42 0.19 0.09 10.17
N VAL A 43 -0.57 0.92 10.87
CA VAL A 43 -0.33 2.36 10.93
C VAL A 43 0.18 2.74 12.31
N GLN A 44 1.31 3.41 12.36
CA GLN A 44 1.84 3.95 13.61
C GLN A 44 0.88 5.00 14.18
N ARG A 45 0.70 5.00 15.50
CA ARG A 45 -0.22 5.92 16.20
C ARG A 45 0.07 7.39 15.87
N ASP A 46 1.36 7.74 15.82
CA ASP A 46 1.87 9.09 15.60
C ASP A 46 2.10 9.44 14.13
N ALA A 47 1.74 8.56 13.19
CA ALA A 47 1.83 8.88 11.77
C ALA A 47 1.09 10.19 11.47
N PRO A 48 1.68 11.16 10.75
CA PRO A 48 1.05 12.44 10.47
C PRO A 48 -0.23 12.30 9.64
N ILE A 49 -1.20 13.20 9.84
CA ILE A 49 -2.32 13.35 8.90
C ILE A 49 -1.75 13.72 7.53
N GLY A 50 -2.27 13.08 6.46
CA GLY A 50 -1.80 13.22 5.09
C GLY A 50 -0.72 12.21 4.69
N SER A 51 -0.17 11.41 5.62
CA SER A 51 0.76 10.35 5.26
C SER A 51 0.09 9.26 4.44
N VAL A 52 0.82 8.76 3.43
CA VAL A 52 0.42 7.60 2.63
C VAL A 52 0.66 6.35 3.46
N LEU A 53 -0.42 5.63 3.76
CA LEU A 53 -0.41 4.41 4.57
C LEU A 53 -0.06 3.17 3.76
N ALA A 54 -0.58 3.11 2.54
CA ALA A 54 -0.33 2.03 1.59
C ALA A 54 -0.60 2.50 0.16
N THR A 55 0.03 1.84 -0.81
CA THR A 55 -0.17 2.07 -2.24
C THR A 55 -0.40 0.74 -2.94
N ALA A 56 -1.36 0.72 -3.86
CA ALA A 56 -1.62 -0.40 -4.76
C ALA A 56 -1.85 0.10 -6.18
N VAL A 57 -1.59 -0.74 -7.17
CA VAL A 57 -1.83 -0.44 -8.59
C VAL A 57 -2.56 -1.58 -9.26
N THR A 58 -3.43 -1.27 -10.23
CA THR A 58 -4.21 -2.31 -10.93
C THR A 58 -3.42 -3.05 -12.01
N GLY A 59 -2.30 -2.49 -12.45
CA GLY A 59 -1.67 -2.85 -13.72
C GLY A 59 -2.40 -2.25 -14.93
N ALA A 60 -1.81 -2.40 -16.10
CA ALA A 60 -2.36 -1.89 -17.36
C ALA A 60 -3.63 -2.64 -17.76
N TYR A 61 -4.68 -1.92 -18.12
CA TYR A 61 -5.92 -2.50 -18.63
C TYR A 61 -5.73 -2.92 -20.09
N ASN A 62 -6.28 -4.07 -20.46
CA ASN A 62 -6.15 -4.63 -21.81
C ASN A 62 -4.70 -4.57 -22.35
N SER A 63 -3.71 -4.80 -21.47
CA SER A 63 -2.28 -4.68 -21.80
C SER A 63 -1.87 -3.31 -22.39
N GLY A 64 -2.57 -2.24 -22.01
CA GLY A 64 -2.35 -0.88 -22.50
C GLY A 64 -3.00 -0.55 -23.84
N ASN A 65 -3.65 -1.53 -24.47
CA ASN A 65 -4.35 -1.34 -25.74
C ASN A 65 -5.68 -0.59 -25.57
N PRO A 66 -6.25 -0.03 -26.65
CA PRO A 66 -7.56 0.58 -26.62
C PRO A 66 -8.64 -0.36 -26.06
N ILE A 67 -9.61 0.20 -25.34
CA ILE A 67 -10.71 -0.53 -24.69
C ILE A 67 -12.04 -0.15 -25.31
N ALA A 68 -12.29 1.15 -25.48
CA ALA A 68 -13.55 1.68 -25.98
C ALA A 68 -13.34 3.01 -26.68
N GLY A 69 -14.27 3.39 -27.53
CA GLY A 69 -14.25 4.68 -28.18
C GLY A 69 -15.38 4.86 -29.18
N CYS A 70 -15.28 5.92 -29.97
CA CYS A 70 -16.29 6.28 -30.94
C CYS A 70 -15.68 6.62 -32.29
N THR A 71 -16.42 6.35 -33.37
CA THR A 71 -16.10 6.76 -34.73
C THR A 71 -17.08 7.86 -35.16
N ARG A 72 -16.57 8.88 -35.88
CA ARG A 72 -17.37 9.95 -36.48
C ARG A 72 -18.27 10.72 -35.51
N GLU A 73 -17.84 10.85 -34.25
CA GLU A 73 -18.49 11.73 -33.27
C GLU A 73 -17.49 12.24 -32.24
N ALA A 74 -17.82 13.36 -31.59
CA ALA A 74 -17.15 13.82 -30.39
C ALA A 74 -17.77 13.12 -29.19
N TRP A 75 -16.97 12.74 -28.20
CA TRP A 75 -17.42 12.02 -27.03
C TRP A 75 -16.59 12.33 -25.78
N THR A 76 -17.10 11.94 -24.64
CA THR A 76 -16.42 12.12 -23.35
C THR A 76 -16.28 10.78 -22.65
N ALA A 77 -15.08 10.46 -22.20
CA ALA A 77 -14.84 9.42 -21.22
C ALA A 77 -14.92 10.04 -19.81
N ARG A 78 -15.59 9.37 -18.88
CA ARG A 78 -15.72 9.80 -17.49
C ARG A 78 -15.31 8.67 -16.57
N TRP A 79 -14.43 8.98 -15.62
CA TRP A 79 -14.24 8.20 -14.43
C TRP A 79 -15.12 8.75 -13.32
N GLU A 80 -15.95 7.91 -12.72
CA GLU A 80 -16.82 8.26 -11.59
C GLU A 80 -16.58 7.29 -10.42
N LEU A 81 -16.72 7.80 -9.18
CA LEU A 81 -16.64 6.97 -7.99
C LEU A 81 -17.98 6.27 -7.77
N THR A 82 -17.93 4.97 -7.49
CA THR A 82 -19.12 4.14 -7.20
C THR A 82 -19.23 3.79 -5.74
N GLN A 83 -18.09 3.85 -5.02
CA GLN A 83 -17.99 3.65 -3.59
C GLN A 83 -17.13 4.77 -3.01
N TRP A 84 -17.42 5.17 -1.76
CA TRP A 84 -16.66 6.21 -1.05
C TRP A 84 -16.60 7.55 -1.78
N GLY A 85 -17.76 8.04 -2.23
CA GLY A 85 -17.86 9.29 -3.01
C GLY A 85 -17.83 10.57 -2.17
N THR A 86 -17.71 10.51 -0.84
CA THR A 86 -17.65 11.70 0.03
C THR A 86 -16.21 12.17 0.19
N LEU A 87 -15.94 13.39 -0.26
CA LEU A 87 -14.62 14.01 -0.11
C LEU A 87 -14.27 14.16 1.38
N SER A 88 -13.04 13.78 1.76
CA SER A 88 -12.55 13.93 3.14
C SER A 88 -12.24 15.39 3.48
N GLY A 89 -12.21 15.70 4.78
CA GLY A 89 -11.78 17.02 5.26
C GLY A 89 -10.30 17.32 4.97
N TYR A 90 -9.49 16.32 4.63
CA TYR A 90 -8.11 16.50 4.20
C TYR A 90 -8.03 17.18 2.82
N GLY A 91 -9.03 16.98 1.94
CA GLY A 91 -9.01 17.53 0.57
C GLY A 91 -8.14 16.71 -0.39
N ASP A 92 -7.50 17.36 -1.35
CA ASP A 92 -6.53 16.81 -2.32
C ASP A 92 -7.01 15.54 -3.06
N GLY A 93 -8.31 15.47 -3.37
CA GLY A 93 -8.92 14.31 -4.03
C GLY A 93 -8.93 13.02 -3.18
N VAL A 94 -8.85 13.18 -1.85
CA VAL A 94 -8.95 12.07 -0.90
C VAL A 94 -10.39 11.92 -0.43
N TYR A 95 -10.96 10.74 -0.60
CA TYR A 95 -12.34 10.41 -0.26
C TYR A 95 -12.39 9.51 0.99
N ASN A 96 -13.39 9.75 1.85
CA ASN A 96 -13.57 8.93 3.05
C ASN A 96 -13.87 7.48 2.69
N THR A 97 -13.19 6.54 3.34
CA THR A 97 -13.51 5.12 3.27
C THR A 97 -14.58 4.75 4.31
N ASN A 98 -14.88 3.46 4.46
CA ASN A 98 -15.70 2.97 5.56
C ASN A 98 -14.98 2.99 6.93
N LEU A 99 -13.67 3.22 6.95
CA LEU A 99 -12.89 3.32 8.20
C LEU A 99 -12.64 4.78 8.56
N VAL A 100 -13.00 5.15 9.78
CA VAL A 100 -12.71 6.49 10.32
C VAL A 100 -11.20 6.73 10.32
N GLY A 101 -10.77 7.90 9.89
CA GLY A 101 -9.37 8.30 9.83
C GLY A 101 -8.59 7.75 8.63
N VAL A 102 -9.25 7.01 7.72
CA VAL A 102 -8.64 6.46 6.50
C VAL A 102 -9.37 6.99 5.27
N GLY A 103 -8.66 7.65 4.39
CA GLY A 103 -9.14 8.09 3.10
C GLY A 103 -8.50 7.32 1.94
N LEU A 104 -9.13 7.35 0.78
CA LEU A 104 -8.62 6.78 -0.47
C LEU A 104 -8.48 7.88 -1.51
N ARG A 105 -7.33 7.93 -2.18
CA ARG A 105 -7.10 8.69 -3.40
C ARG A 105 -6.83 7.72 -4.55
N LEU A 106 -7.56 7.89 -5.64
CA LEU A 106 -7.35 7.17 -6.88
C LEU A 106 -6.76 8.11 -7.93
N THR A 107 -5.71 7.68 -8.61
CA THR A 107 -5.08 8.46 -9.69
C THR A 107 -4.75 7.55 -10.87
N THR A 108 -4.70 8.11 -12.08
CA THR A 108 -4.07 7.41 -13.20
C THR A 108 -2.58 7.29 -12.92
N ALA A 109 -2.03 6.07 -12.97
CA ALA A 109 -0.66 5.82 -12.54
C ALA A 109 0.39 6.55 -13.40
N GLN A 110 0.13 6.68 -14.70
CA GLN A 110 1.05 7.33 -15.62
C GLN A 110 0.93 8.86 -15.65
N SER A 111 -0.30 9.41 -15.65
CA SER A 111 -0.53 10.86 -15.83
C SER A 111 -0.86 11.59 -14.53
N GLY A 112 -1.05 10.86 -13.43
CA GLY A 112 -1.35 11.43 -12.11
C GLY A 112 -2.71 12.15 -12.01
N LYS A 113 -3.62 11.95 -12.96
CA LYS A 113 -4.97 12.56 -12.88
C LYS A 113 -5.76 11.94 -11.75
N VAL A 114 -6.27 12.77 -10.85
CA VAL A 114 -7.09 12.35 -9.72
C VAL A 114 -8.50 12.01 -10.20
N LEU A 115 -9.04 10.88 -9.75
CA LEU A 115 -10.44 10.50 -9.97
C LEU A 115 -11.36 11.18 -8.93
N PRO A 116 -12.62 11.56 -9.32
CA PRO A 116 -13.20 11.44 -10.65
C PRO A 116 -12.70 12.50 -11.61
N TYR A 117 -12.71 12.21 -12.90
CA TYR A 117 -12.40 13.18 -13.94
C TYR A 117 -13.06 12.82 -15.28
N GLU A 118 -13.07 13.80 -16.21
CA GLU A 118 -13.50 13.60 -17.58
C GLU A 118 -12.36 13.86 -18.57
N ALA A 119 -12.41 13.16 -19.70
CA ALA A 119 -11.52 13.35 -20.83
C ALA A 119 -12.38 13.48 -22.10
N SER A 120 -12.28 14.62 -22.79
CA SER A 120 -13.02 14.88 -24.02
C SER A 120 -12.21 14.48 -25.24
N TYR A 121 -12.86 13.81 -26.15
CA TYR A 121 -12.34 13.39 -27.45
C TYR A 121 -13.10 14.15 -28.54
N PRO A 122 -12.44 15.02 -29.31
CA PRO A 122 -13.07 15.76 -30.39
C PRO A 122 -13.50 14.85 -31.53
N TYR A 123 -14.36 15.36 -32.41
CA TYR A 123 -14.73 14.63 -33.62
C TYR A 123 -13.50 14.18 -34.42
N ASN A 124 -13.48 12.90 -34.76
CA ASN A 124 -12.48 12.31 -35.63
C ASN A 124 -13.14 11.30 -36.56
N ALA A 125 -13.01 11.51 -37.89
CA ALA A 125 -13.62 10.63 -38.91
C ALA A 125 -13.09 9.19 -38.84
N GLY A 126 -11.83 9.01 -38.43
CA GLY A 126 -11.20 7.70 -38.22
C GLY A 126 -11.50 7.07 -36.87
N GLY A 127 -12.15 7.83 -35.97
CA GLY A 127 -12.41 7.39 -34.62
C GLY A 127 -11.35 7.84 -33.62
N SER A 128 -11.74 7.88 -32.34
CA SER A 128 -10.87 8.09 -31.21
C SER A 128 -11.19 7.06 -30.12
N TRP A 129 -10.15 6.62 -29.40
CA TRP A 129 -10.22 5.45 -28.53
C TRP A 129 -9.59 5.75 -27.19
N ALA A 130 -10.21 5.27 -26.10
CA ALA A 130 -9.65 5.32 -24.76
C ALA A 130 -8.85 4.07 -24.45
N SER A 131 -7.71 4.26 -23.84
CA SER A 131 -6.90 3.19 -23.23
C SER A 131 -6.50 3.61 -21.82
N ILE A 132 -6.23 2.62 -20.97
CA ILE A 132 -5.64 2.83 -19.65
C ILE A 132 -4.31 2.07 -19.66
N SER A 133 -3.26 2.80 -19.97
CA SER A 133 -1.91 2.28 -20.18
C SER A 133 -1.04 2.47 -18.91
N GLY A 134 0.22 2.04 -18.99
CA GLY A 134 1.15 2.05 -17.89
C GLY A 134 0.73 1.09 -16.78
N ASP A 135 0.86 1.50 -15.54
CA ASP A 135 0.44 0.70 -14.38
C ASP A 135 -1.08 0.80 -14.07
N GLY A 136 -1.85 1.46 -14.95
CA GLY A 136 -3.30 1.57 -14.82
C GLY A 136 -3.73 2.64 -13.82
N ILE A 137 -4.48 2.24 -12.80
CA ILE A 137 -4.93 3.12 -11.72
C ILE A 137 -4.15 2.82 -10.45
N LYS A 138 -3.59 3.86 -9.83
CA LYS A 138 -2.95 3.83 -8.53
C LYS A 138 -3.95 4.23 -7.46
N GLY A 139 -4.07 3.41 -6.41
CA GLY A 139 -4.78 3.73 -5.17
C GLY A 139 -3.79 4.01 -4.05
N GLU A 140 -4.05 5.04 -3.26
CA GLU A 140 -3.30 5.40 -2.06
C GLU A 140 -4.24 5.50 -0.87
N LEU A 141 -4.00 4.72 0.18
CA LEU A 141 -4.64 4.93 1.48
C LEU A 141 -3.93 6.05 2.20
N ILE A 142 -4.67 7.02 2.72
CA ILE A 142 -4.12 8.24 3.34
C ILE A 142 -4.71 8.42 4.71
N LYS A 143 -3.87 8.75 5.70
CA LYS A 143 -4.33 9.11 7.04
C LYS A 143 -5.05 10.45 7.01
N THR A 144 -6.32 10.46 7.39
CA THR A 144 -7.16 11.68 7.41
C THR A 144 -7.55 12.12 8.82
N GLY A 145 -7.21 11.32 9.83
CA GLY A 145 -7.52 11.57 11.25
C GLY A 145 -7.11 10.37 12.11
N ASP A 146 -7.66 10.32 13.33
CA ASP A 146 -7.48 9.16 14.19
C ASP A 146 -8.14 7.93 13.59
N ILE A 147 -7.37 6.84 13.50
CA ILE A 147 -7.79 5.64 12.79
C ILE A 147 -8.53 4.69 13.72
N THR A 148 -9.71 4.27 13.28
CA THR A 148 -10.38 3.09 13.84
C THR A 148 -9.97 1.87 13.02
N SER A 149 -9.32 0.91 13.68
CA SER A 149 -8.90 -0.35 13.05
C SER A 149 -10.10 -1.13 12.49
N GLY A 150 -9.91 -1.78 11.35
CA GLY A 150 -10.97 -2.54 10.72
C GLY A 150 -10.60 -3.05 9.33
N THR A 151 -11.59 -3.60 8.65
CA THR A 151 -11.48 -4.10 7.27
C THR A 151 -12.13 -3.11 6.32
N LEU A 152 -11.42 -2.77 5.24
CA LEU A 152 -11.98 -2.00 4.14
C LEU A 152 -13.03 -2.85 3.41
N THR A 153 -14.18 -2.25 3.12
CA THR A 153 -15.24 -2.92 2.37
C THR A 153 -14.81 -3.11 0.92
N ASP A 154 -14.73 -4.34 0.47
CA ASP A 154 -14.45 -4.69 -0.92
C ASP A 154 -15.55 -4.23 -1.88
N GLY A 155 -15.28 -4.25 -3.17
CA GLY A 155 -16.23 -3.87 -4.21
C GLY A 155 -15.66 -2.88 -5.21
N THR A 156 -16.51 -2.45 -6.15
CA THR A 156 -16.13 -1.51 -7.21
C THR A 156 -16.04 -0.10 -6.64
N LEU A 157 -14.84 0.48 -6.71
CA LEU A 157 -14.51 1.81 -6.20
C LEU A 157 -14.81 2.91 -7.22
N ALA A 158 -14.54 2.63 -8.49
CA ALA A 158 -14.74 3.59 -9.59
C ALA A 158 -15.02 2.86 -10.90
N ARG A 159 -15.72 3.54 -11.83
CA ARG A 159 -15.99 3.03 -13.17
C ARG A 159 -15.70 4.08 -14.22
N ALA A 160 -15.24 3.64 -15.38
CA ALA A 160 -15.06 4.48 -16.55
C ALA A 160 -16.15 4.21 -17.57
N SER A 161 -16.75 5.27 -18.10
CA SER A 161 -17.82 5.18 -19.11
C SER A 161 -17.54 6.02 -20.35
N VAL A 162 -18.09 5.60 -21.48
CA VAL A 162 -18.48 6.52 -22.54
C VAL A 162 -19.76 7.18 -22.04
N VAL A 163 -19.72 8.48 -21.76
CA VAL A 163 -20.80 9.20 -21.07
C VAL A 163 -22.15 8.96 -21.73
N ASN A 164 -23.15 8.58 -20.92
CA ASN A 164 -24.51 8.25 -21.31
C ASN A 164 -24.66 7.03 -22.27
N GLN A 165 -23.65 6.18 -22.40
CA GLN A 165 -23.70 5.02 -23.28
C GLN A 165 -23.40 3.71 -22.55
N PHE A 166 -22.15 3.45 -22.19
CA PHE A 166 -21.77 2.20 -21.52
C PHE A 166 -20.51 2.37 -20.66
N TYR A 167 -20.34 1.48 -19.69
CA TYR A 167 -19.11 1.37 -18.90
C TYR A 167 -18.10 0.48 -19.60
N PHE A 168 -16.83 0.88 -19.59
CA PHE A 168 -15.79 0.11 -20.29
C PHE A 168 -14.64 -0.37 -19.41
N ALA A 169 -14.48 0.22 -18.19
CA ALA A 169 -13.47 -0.23 -17.23
C ALA A 169 -13.92 0.07 -15.81
N ASN A 170 -13.37 -0.66 -14.84
CA ASN A 170 -13.57 -0.37 -13.41
C ASN A 170 -12.32 -0.58 -12.57
N VAL A 171 -12.35 -0.04 -11.37
CA VAL A 171 -11.38 -0.30 -10.29
C VAL A 171 -12.12 -1.00 -9.17
N THR A 172 -11.68 -2.19 -8.83
CA THR A 172 -12.31 -3.00 -7.78
C THR A 172 -11.29 -3.31 -6.68
N LEU A 173 -11.67 -3.04 -5.44
CA LEU A 173 -10.93 -3.50 -4.27
C LEU A 173 -11.30 -4.97 -4.04
N ASN A 174 -10.30 -5.85 -4.00
CA ASN A 174 -10.52 -7.28 -3.78
C ASN A 174 -9.57 -7.84 -2.72
N GLY A 175 -9.91 -9.04 -2.23
CA GLY A 175 -9.13 -9.71 -1.19
C GLY A 175 -9.29 -9.05 0.18
N THR A 176 -8.53 -9.51 1.15
CA THR A 176 -8.57 -8.96 2.51
C THR A 176 -7.71 -7.71 2.59
N ASN A 177 -8.33 -6.59 2.93
CA ASN A 177 -7.67 -5.29 3.10
C ASN A 177 -7.97 -4.78 4.51
N THR A 178 -7.02 -4.89 5.43
CA THR A 178 -7.18 -4.46 6.82
C THR A 178 -6.30 -3.27 7.13
N VAL A 179 -6.80 -2.37 7.96
CA VAL A 179 -6.01 -1.28 8.53
C VAL A 179 -6.04 -1.44 10.04
N THR A 180 -4.87 -1.53 10.66
CA THR A 180 -4.70 -1.66 12.10
C THR A 180 -3.91 -0.47 12.61
N ALA A 181 -4.52 0.35 13.47
CA ALA A 181 -3.81 1.40 14.18
C ALA A 181 -3.00 0.77 15.31
N ALA A 182 -1.70 1.06 15.35
CA ALA A 182 -0.86 0.66 16.47
C ALA A 182 -1.35 1.32 17.74
N ALA A 183 -1.46 0.53 18.80
CA ALA A 183 -1.92 1.01 20.10
C ALA A 183 -0.83 1.76 20.89
N CYS A 184 0.44 1.66 20.44
CA CYS A 184 1.59 2.33 21.03
C CYS A 184 2.41 3.06 19.96
N SER A 185 3.07 4.15 20.34
CA SER A 185 4.15 4.80 19.59
C SER A 185 5.46 4.71 20.36
N VAL A 186 6.57 4.58 19.63
CA VAL A 186 7.92 4.64 20.22
C VAL A 186 8.23 6.11 20.49
N THR A 187 8.50 6.46 21.75
CA THR A 187 8.86 7.84 22.15
C THR A 187 10.35 8.04 22.25
N SER A 188 11.08 7.01 22.68
CA SER A 188 12.54 7.00 22.68
C SER A 188 13.07 5.58 22.65
N VAL A 189 14.24 5.42 22.07
CA VAL A 189 15.11 4.25 22.22
C VAL A 189 16.39 4.74 22.86
N ASP A 190 16.97 3.94 23.75
CA ASP A 190 18.29 4.26 24.24
C ASP A 190 19.26 4.31 23.05
N GLU A 191 20.09 5.33 22.98
CA GLU A 191 21.18 5.53 22.02
C GLU A 191 22.00 4.26 21.87
N PRO A 192 22.90 4.15 20.87
CA PRO A 192 23.60 2.90 20.62
C PRO A 192 24.07 2.21 21.90
N VAL A 193 23.59 1.00 22.13
CA VAL A 193 23.92 0.25 23.35
C VAL A 193 25.40 -0.03 23.40
N GLN A 194 26.11 0.67 24.30
CA GLN A 194 27.55 0.53 24.44
C GLN A 194 27.88 -0.74 25.25
N LEU A 195 28.32 -1.78 24.56
CA LEU A 195 28.72 -3.04 25.18
C LEU A 195 30.12 -2.97 25.80
N GLY A 196 30.89 -1.93 25.48
CA GLY A 196 32.25 -1.69 25.94
C GLY A 196 33.31 -2.29 25.04
N ASP A 197 34.59 -1.89 25.30
CA ASP A 197 35.76 -2.41 24.63
C ASP A 197 36.30 -3.62 25.40
N HIS A 198 36.50 -4.72 24.69
CA HIS A 198 36.97 -5.97 25.29
C HIS A 198 38.20 -6.50 24.56
N ASN A 199 39.19 -6.99 25.31
CA ASN A 199 40.37 -7.58 24.75
C ASN A 199 40.12 -9.07 24.42
N LYS A 200 40.70 -9.55 23.32
CA LYS A 200 40.64 -10.95 22.93
C LYS A 200 40.99 -11.92 24.07
N GLN A 201 41.94 -11.55 24.92
CA GLN A 201 42.40 -12.36 26.05
C GLN A 201 41.34 -12.57 27.15
N GLU A 202 40.29 -11.76 27.19
CA GLU A 202 39.17 -11.93 28.12
C GLU A 202 38.29 -13.13 27.71
N PHE A 203 38.24 -13.46 26.42
CA PHE A 203 37.40 -14.53 25.87
C PHE A 203 38.11 -15.88 26.05
N SER A 204 37.80 -16.56 27.15
CA SER A 204 38.50 -17.77 27.61
C SER A 204 38.04 -19.07 26.95
N GLY A 205 36.99 -19.05 26.15
CA GLY A 205 36.44 -20.21 25.45
C GLY A 205 34.98 -20.07 25.07
N VAL A 206 34.49 -20.94 24.17
CA VAL A 206 33.12 -20.95 23.70
C VAL A 206 32.14 -20.98 24.89
N GLY A 207 31.19 -20.07 24.88
CA GLY A 207 30.22 -19.85 25.97
C GLY A 207 30.64 -18.78 26.97
N TYR A 208 31.87 -18.23 26.89
CA TYR A 208 32.21 -17.06 27.68
C TYR A 208 31.35 -15.87 27.36
N THR A 209 30.99 -15.06 28.36
CA THR A 209 30.13 -13.88 28.19
C THR A 209 30.71 -12.72 28.97
N THR A 210 30.53 -11.53 28.43
CA THR A 210 30.76 -10.28 29.16
C THR A 210 29.61 -9.96 30.11
N GLU A 211 29.71 -8.86 30.83
CA GLU A 211 28.61 -8.36 31.67
C GLU A 211 27.42 -7.88 30.85
N TRP A 212 26.22 -8.04 31.40
CA TRP A 212 25.00 -7.52 30.80
C TRP A 212 24.95 -5.99 30.83
N LYS A 213 24.58 -5.41 29.68
CA LYS A 213 24.21 -3.99 29.57
C LYS A 213 22.71 -3.91 29.32
N ALA A 214 21.98 -3.32 30.27
CA ALA A 214 20.54 -3.08 30.12
C ALA A 214 20.28 -1.85 29.24
N PHE A 215 19.21 -1.90 28.48
CA PHE A 215 18.70 -0.78 27.70
C PHE A 215 17.17 -0.86 27.56
N ASN A 216 16.56 0.25 27.18
CA ASN A 216 15.12 0.41 27.18
C ASN A 216 14.62 0.95 25.84
N ILE A 217 13.42 0.50 25.45
CA ILE A 217 12.61 1.13 24.43
C ILE A 217 11.38 1.68 25.13
N VAL A 218 11.19 3.00 25.09
CA VAL A 218 10.08 3.67 25.78
C VAL A 218 8.94 3.89 24.76
N LEU A 219 7.75 3.49 25.17
CA LEU A 219 6.53 3.55 24.39
C LEU A 219 5.53 4.46 25.10
N ASP A 220 4.72 5.19 24.31
CA ASP A 220 3.48 5.80 24.81
C ASP A 220 2.31 5.01 24.23
N CYS A 221 1.52 4.39 25.11
CA CYS A 221 0.50 3.40 24.77
C CYS A 221 -0.90 3.87 25.14
N ASN A 222 -1.90 3.36 24.42
CA ASN A 222 -3.29 3.47 24.82
C ASN A 222 -3.57 2.51 25.99
N LYS A 223 -4.60 2.82 26.77
CA LYS A 223 -5.10 1.90 27.78
C LYS A 223 -5.49 0.55 27.17
N SER A 224 -5.12 -0.53 27.84
CA SER A 224 -5.33 -1.90 27.40
C SER A 224 -4.62 -2.28 26.09
N ALA A 225 -3.59 -1.54 25.70
CA ALA A 225 -2.75 -1.88 24.55
C ALA A 225 -1.97 -3.18 24.84
N HIS A 226 -2.01 -4.14 23.94
CA HIS A 226 -1.11 -5.30 23.93
C HIS A 226 0.18 -4.92 23.23
N ILE A 227 1.30 -5.11 23.92
CA ILE A 227 2.64 -4.81 23.39
C ILE A 227 3.26 -6.12 22.93
N TYR A 228 3.45 -6.21 21.63
CA TYR A 228 4.17 -7.30 20.98
C TYR A 228 5.53 -6.81 20.51
N VAL A 229 6.56 -7.62 20.72
CA VAL A 229 7.93 -7.29 20.31
C VAL A 229 8.43 -8.36 19.35
N GLN A 230 8.87 -7.94 18.17
CA GLN A 230 9.63 -8.76 17.25
C GLN A 230 11.01 -8.15 17.05
N ILE A 231 12.03 -8.99 17.11
CA ILE A 231 13.43 -8.60 16.89
C ILE A 231 13.94 -9.36 15.68
N ASP A 232 14.29 -8.62 14.63
CA ASP A 232 14.82 -9.17 13.40
C ASP A 232 16.34 -9.02 13.40
N ALA A 233 17.04 -10.16 13.38
CA ALA A 233 18.50 -10.22 13.32
C ALA A 233 18.94 -11.53 12.69
N THR A 234 20.13 -11.54 12.09
CA THR A 234 20.76 -12.77 11.63
C THR A 234 21.25 -13.58 12.84
N ARG A 235 20.69 -14.78 13.00
CA ARG A 235 21.14 -15.68 14.08
C ARG A 235 22.58 -16.11 13.87
N ASP A 236 23.38 -16.14 14.94
CA ASP A 236 24.75 -16.66 14.89
C ASP A 236 24.77 -18.16 14.57
N ALA A 237 25.77 -18.61 13.82
CA ALA A 237 25.92 -19.98 13.38
C ALA A 237 26.09 -20.99 14.54
N SER A 238 26.50 -20.54 15.74
CA SER A 238 26.55 -21.37 16.95
C SER A 238 25.19 -21.84 17.43
N ASN A 239 24.10 -21.18 16.98
CA ASN A 239 22.74 -21.40 17.47
C ASN A 239 22.56 -21.21 18.98
N ALA A 240 23.47 -20.53 19.65
CA ALA A 240 23.34 -20.23 21.07
C ALA A 240 22.09 -19.34 21.30
N PRO A 241 21.32 -19.56 22.38
CA PRO A 241 20.07 -18.86 22.64
C PRO A 241 20.25 -17.34 22.67
N GLY A 242 19.47 -16.62 21.84
CA GLY A 242 19.48 -15.17 21.78
C GLY A 242 20.75 -14.54 21.20
N VAL A 243 21.62 -15.32 20.54
CA VAL A 243 22.85 -14.80 19.96
C VAL A 243 22.63 -14.46 18.48
N MET A 244 22.89 -13.20 18.12
CA MET A 244 22.93 -12.72 16.76
C MET A 244 24.37 -12.54 16.28
N ALA A 245 24.56 -12.73 14.97
CA ALA A 245 25.84 -12.50 14.32
C ALA A 245 26.20 -11.01 14.34
N ILE A 246 27.48 -10.72 14.39
CA ILE A 246 27.99 -9.36 14.16
C ILE A 246 28.10 -9.16 12.65
N ASP A 247 27.60 -8.02 12.16
CA ASP A 247 27.72 -7.65 10.75
C ASP A 247 29.20 -7.38 10.41
N SER A 248 29.65 -8.02 9.34
CA SER A 248 30.97 -7.73 8.75
C SER A 248 30.76 -6.81 7.56
N GLU A 249 31.02 -5.53 7.71
CA GLU A 249 31.10 -4.64 6.55
C GLU A 249 32.31 -4.99 5.69
N SER A 250 32.11 -4.90 4.38
CA SER A 250 33.17 -5.16 3.39
C SER A 250 34.36 -4.23 3.64
N GLY A 251 35.51 -4.81 3.99
CA GLY A 251 36.76 -4.09 4.28
C GLY A 251 36.99 -3.75 5.75
N SER A 252 36.13 -4.15 6.67
CA SER A 252 36.35 -4.00 8.10
C SER A 252 37.01 -5.23 8.70
N THR A 253 37.81 -5.01 9.74
CA THR A 253 38.35 -6.08 10.62
C THR A 253 37.33 -6.41 11.70
N ALA A 254 36.13 -6.90 11.30
CA ALA A 254 35.11 -7.32 12.26
C ALA A 254 35.64 -8.47 13.12
N ALA A 255 35.31 -8.45 14.42
CA ALA A 255 35.66 -9.54 15.31
C ALA A 255 35.01 -10.85 14.85
N THR A 256 35.75 -11.96 14.90
CA THR A 256 35.26 -13.30 14.58
C THR A 256 35.19 -14.15 15.85
N GLY A 257 34.26 -15.12 15.87
CA GLY A 257 34.08 -16.00 17.03
C GLY A 257 33.37 -15.37 18.21
N VAL A 258 32.69 -14.21 17.97
CA VAL A 258 31.90 -13.49 18.96
C VAL A 258 30.57 -13.06 18.33
N GLY A 259 29.49 -13.15 19.08
CA GLY A 259 28.16 -12.62 18.74
C GLY A 259 27.61 -11.74 19.85
N VAL A 260 26.47 -11.10 19.59
CA VAL A 260 25.76 -10.33 20.61
C VAL A 260 24.56 -11.12 21.11
N GLN A 261 24.53 -11.38 22.41
CA GLN A 261 23.45 -12.09 23.07
C GLN A 261 22.43 -11.10 23.63
N LEU A 262 21.15 -11.29 23.30
CA LEU A 262 20.05 -10.40 23.64
C LEU A 262 18.98 -11.14 24.44
N TYR A 263 18.55 -10.55 25.57
CA TYR A 263 17.54 -11.11 26.46
C TYR A 263 16.50 -10.05 26.85
N PHE A 264 15.29 -10.50 27.10
CA PHE A 264 14.29 -9.70 27.81
C PHE A 264 14.56 -9.71 29.33
N VAL A 265 14.47 -8.55 29.97
CA VAL A 265 14.77 -8.43 31.41
C VAL A 265 13.69 -9.05 32.28
N PRO A 266 12.37 -8.82 32.04
CA PRO A 266 11.32 -9.21 32.99
C PRO A 266 11.26 -10.71 33.28
N ASP A 267 11.41 -11.53 32.25
CA ASP A 267 11.33 -13.01 32.36
C ASP A 267 12.67 -13.72 32.11
N ASN A 268 13.73 -12.94 31.90
CA ASN A 268 15.06 -13.42 31.58
C ASN A 268 15.09 -14.42 30.40
N SER A 269 14.21 -14.23 29.43
CA SER A 269 14.12 -15.07 28.22
C SER A 269 15.05 -14.58 27.11
N ALA A 270 15.65 -15.53 26.38
CA ALA A 270 16.44 -15.23 25.19
C ALA A 270 15.56 -14.67 24.06
N ALA A 271 16.06 -13.68 23.33
CA ALA A 271 15.39 -13.19 22.13
C ALA A 271 15.27 -14.31 21.08
N GLN A 272 14.07 -14.45 20.50
CA GLN A 272 13.78 -15.35 19.39
C GLN A 272 13.70 -14.51 18.11
N PHE A 273 14.77 -14.48 17.32
CA PHE A 273 14.81 -13.63 16.13
C PHE A 273 13.77 -14.05 15.09
N GLY A 274 13.05 -13.07 14.53
CA GLY A 274 11.96 -13.25 13.57
C GLY A 274 10.65 -13.78 14.19
N GLN A 275 10.57 -13.94 15.51
CA GLN A 275 9.34 -14.38 16.20
C GLN A 275 8.75 -13.25 17.04
N VAL A 276 7.42 -13.19 17.05
CA VAL A 276 6.66 -12.24 17.87
C VAL A 276 6.57 -12.76 19.30
N LYS A 277 6.99 -11.95 20.27
CA LYS A 277 6.80 -12.19 21.69
C LYS A 277 5.65 -11.30 22.20
N ASP A 278 4.66 -11.91 22.84
CA ASP A 278 3.71 -11.19 23.69
C ASP A 278 4.47 -10.73 24.94
N TYR A 279 4.71 -9.42 25.01
CA TYR A 279 5.57 -8.84 26.04
C TYR A 279 4.78 -8.40 27.28
N TYR A 280 3.72 -7.60 27.07
CA TYR A 280 2.99 -7.00 28.18
C TYR A 280 1.69 -6.34 27.67
N THR A 281 0.69 -6.28 28.56
CA THR A 281 -0.52 -5.47 28.30
C THR A 281 -0.49 -4.24 29.20
N SER A 282 -0.53 -3.04 28.60
CA SER A 282 -0.60 -1.78 29.33
C SER A 282 -1.97 -1.60 29.98
N PRO A 283 -2.13 -1.71 31.31
CA PRO A 283 -3.45 -1.69 31.92
C PRO A 283 -4.07 -0.29 31.96
N ASN A 284 -3.24 0.74 32.07
CA ASN A 284 -3.68 2.12 32.25
C ASN A 284 -3.39 3.02 31.05
N GLY A 285 -2.55 2.59 30.12
CA GLY A 285 -1.97 3.44 29.09
C GLY A 285 -0.88 4.37 29.62
N GLY A 286 -0.36 5.22 28.73
CA GLY A 286 0.75 6.13 29.06
C GLY A 286 2.11 5.51 28.76
N MET A 287 3.13 5.95 29.50
CA MET A 287 4.52 5.54 29.26
C MET A 287 4.76 4.11 29.73
N GLU A 288 5.14 3.26 28.81
CA GLU A 288 5.51 1.87 29.03
C GLU A 288 6.95 1.62 28.56
N THR A 289 7.59 0.57 29.09
CA THR A 289 9.00 0.32 28.79
C THR A 289 9.23 -1.14 28.43
N VAL A 290 9.79 -1.37 27.23
CA VAL A 290 10.35 -2.66 26.87
C VAL A 290 11.78 -2.72 27.35
N GLN A 291 12.03 -3.59 28.32
CA GLN A 291 13.34 -3.73 28.98
C GLN A 291 14.13 -4.89 28.39
N LEU A 292 15.30 -4.57 27.86
CA LEU A 292 16.21 -5.51 27.21
C LEU A 292 17.60 -5.44 27.86
N LYS A 293 18.38 -6.48 27.66
CA LYS A 293 19.80 -6.50 28.02
C LYS A 293 20.61 -7.24 26.98
N ALA A 294 21.81 -6.76 26.70
CA ALA A 294 22.72 -7.31 25.73
C ALA A 294 24.12 -7.53 26.31
N ARG A 295 24.89 -8.45 25.75
CA ARG A 295 26.30 -8.70 26.06
C ARG A 295 27.00 -9.37 24.90
N TYR A 296 28.32 -9.39 24.91
CA TYR A 296 29.05 -10.27 24.02
C TYR A 296 28.99 -11.73 24.48
N TYR A 297 28.97 -12.63 23.54
CA TYR A 297 28.99 -14.07 23.74
C TYR A 297 30.04 -14.71 22.81
N GLN A 298 30.95 -15.51 23.35
CA GLN A 298 31.94 -16.19 22.52
C GLN A 298 31.33 -17.42 21.85
N THR A 299 31.28 -17.40 20.53
CA THR A 299 30.62 -18.42 19.67
C THR A 299 31.58 -19.43 19.09
N ALA A 300 32.87 -19.06 18.97
CA ALA A 300 33.95 -19.93 18.49
C ALA A 300 35.29 -19.58 19.15
N SER A 301 36.34 -20.33 18.84
CA SER A 301 37.70 -19.94 19.26
C SER A 301 38.07 -18.61 18.62
N ALA A 302 38.42 -17.62 19.42
CA ALA A 302 38.72 -16.25 19.02
C ALA A 302 40.17 -16.12 18.48
#